data_095c8793e8733ec82c8f498a67d7615d
#
_entry.id   095c8793e8733ec82c8f498a67d7615d
#
_cell.length_a   1.000
_cell.length_b   1.000
_cell.length_c   1.000
_cell.angle_alpha   90.00
_cell.angle_beta   90.00
_cell.angle_gamma   90.00
#
_symmetry.space_group_name_H-M   'P 1'
#
loop_
_entity.id
_entity.type
_entity.pdbx_description
1 polymer ?
#
loop_
_entity_poly.entity_id
_entity_poly.type
_entity_poly.pdbx_seq_one_letter_code
_entity_poly.pdbx_strand_id
1 'polypeptide(L)'
;MEMTDQAITDPAPQVRNPAAQDADPSGTELSSVHEAARRTFRRARWALHASLGLANLIGVLVVVACIAWVLPGGEVEHVRRIVILNAVLGAAYLLIVVPAATLWSEAWLRAARRWLQEGRAPTDREVVAVLRTPMRLFTVHVTTWTLAAAGFGILNGILDPDLWLRVSLTVLIGGLTTSAFAYLIAERILRPYAAVAMSITAVDRPKLPGITTRTMIGWLLGSGLPLIGLAITGVLTLLQPETTVTQLAIAMLVIAGVGLVAGGWIAILGARAIAAPVTELRRGIEGVRDGDLTLSLIHI
;
A
#
# COMPACT_ATOMS: atom_id res chain seq x y z
N MET A 1 84.16 51.50 -21.14
CA MET A 1 83.65 50.91 -22.38
C MET A 1 83.24 49.48 -22.01
N GLU A 2 82.06 49.21 -22.03
CA GLU A 2 81.23 48.00 -22.00
C GLU A 2 80.14 48.10 -20.98
N MET A 3 79.00 48.50 -21.48
CA MET A 3 77.70 48.38 -20.78
C MET A 3 77.24 46.93 -20.83
N THR A 4 76.95 46.36 -19.66
CA THR A 4 76.32 45.06 -19.59
C THR A 4 74.89 45.27 -19.14
N ASP A 5 74.03 44.94 -20.06
CA ASP A 5 72.57 44.97 -19.99
C ASP A 5 72.06 43.90 -19.05
N GLN A 6 71.42 44.30 -17.95
CA GLN A 6 70.67 43.40 -17.09
C GLN A 6 69.20 43.54 -17.38
N ALA A 7 68.69 42.64 -18.25
CA ALA A 7 67.28 42.48 -18.51
C ALA A 7 66.60 41.79 -17.28
N ILE A 8 65.79 42.57 -16.57
CA ILE A 8 64.88 42.12 -15.53
C ILE A 8 63.73 41.35 -16.25
N THR A 9 63.72 40.03 -16.14
CA THR A 9 62.60 39.20 -16.57
C THR A 9 61.54 39.17 -15.45
N ASP A 10 60.51 39.97 -15.66
CA ASP A 10 59.28 39.93 -14.86
C ASP A 10 58.56 38.60 -15.14
N PRO A 11 58.13 37.80 -14.09
CA PRO A 11 57.37 36.58 -14.33
C PRO A 11 55.96 36.98 -14.82
N ALA A 12 55.58 36.45 -15.97
CA ALA A 12 54.26 36.62 -16.56
C ALA A 12 53.14 36.28 -15.56
N PRO A 13 52.07 37.06 -15.52
CA PRO A 13 50.92 36.78 -14.66
C PRO A 13 50.32 35.40 -15.00
N GLN A 14 50.25 34.50 -14.01
CA GLN A 14 49.54 33.22 -14.14
C GLN A 14 48.09 33.53 -14.46
N VAL A 15 47.71 33.31 -15.71
CA VAL A 15 46.30 33.27 -16.12
C VAL A 15 45.64 32.16 -15.37
N ARG A 16 44.92 32.52 -14.31
CA ARG A 16 43.99 31.62 -13.64
C ARG A 16 43.00 31.15 -14.70
N ASN A 17 43.05 29.86 -14.98
CA ASN A 17 42.11 29.20 -15.89
C ASN A 17 40.72 29.21 -15.24
N PRO A 18 39.74 30.01 -15.74
CA PRO A 18 38.38 30.05 -15.16
C PRO A 18 37.58 28.76 -15.41
N ALA A 19 38.11 27.83 -16.20
CA ALA A 19 37.45 26.57 -16.55
C ALA A 19 37.46 25.50 -15.45
N ALA A 20 38.01 25.77 -14.24
CA ALA A 20 38.02 24.81 -13.13
C ALA A 20 36.93 25.07 -12.09
N GLN A 21 35.97 25.97 -12.35
CA GLN A 21 34.90 26.35 -11.42
C GLN A 21 33.48 26.08 -11.93
N ASP A 22 33.33 25.50 -13.09
CA ASP A 22 32.06 24.97 -13.52
C ASP A 22 31.91 23.54 -12.93
N ALA A 23 31.61 23.48 -11.62
CA ALA A 23 30.95 22.32 -11.06
C ALA A 23 29.68 22.10 -11.85
N ASP A 24 29.63 21.00 -12.62
CA ASP A 24 28.51 20.62 -13.49
C ASP A 24 27.19 20.77 -12.72
N PRO A 25 26.36 21.80 -12.98
CA PRO A 25 25.12 22.04 -12.25
C PRO A 25 24.16 20.86 -12.37
N SER A 26 24.24 20.08 -13.44
CA SER A 26 23.46 18.87 -13.67
C SER A 26 23.84 17.74 -12.71
N GLY A 27 25.11 17.60 -12.36
CA GLY A 27 25.60 16.62 -11.40
C GLY A 27 25.14 16.92 -9.97
N THR A 28 25.09 18.20 -9.60
CA THR A 28 24.66 18.64 -8.26
C THR A 28 23.15 18.50 -8.09
N GLU A 29 22.37 18.84 -9.10
CA GLU A 29 20.91 18.65 -9.09
C GLU A 29 20.52 17.16 -9.02
N LEU A 30 21.13 16.32 -9.82
CA LEU A 30 20.91 14.88 -9.79
C LEU A 30 21.24 14.28 -8.41
N SER A 31 22.33 14.71 -7.76
CA SER A 31 22.70 14.23 -6.44
C SER A 31 21.69 14.63 -5.37
N SER A 32 21.16 15.85 -5.41
CA SER A 32 20.15 16.35 -4.49
C SER A 32 18.81 15.60 -4.63
N VAL A 33 18.39 15.33 -5.87
CA VAL A 33 17.19 14.54 -6.17
C VAL A 33 17.32 13.10 -5.69
N HIS A 34 18.48 12.47 -5.88
CA HIS A 34 18.74 11.13 -5.37
C HIS A 34 18.72 11.06 -3.84
N GLU A 35 19.28 12.05 -3.15
CA GLU A 35 19.24 12.10 -1.69
C GLU A 35 17.81 12.30 -1.17
N ALA A 36 17.04 13.18 -1.78
CA ALA A 36 15.63 13.36 -1.46
C ALA A 36 14.83 12.06 -1.69
N ALA A 37 15.06 11.37 -2.80
CA ALA A 37 14.45 10.09 -3.10
C ALA A 37 14.82 9.00 -2.09
N ARG A 38 16.08 8.91 -1.68
CA ARG A 38 16.54 7.97 -0.62
C ARG A 38 15.85 8.22 0.72
N ARG A 39 15.73 9.48 1.14
CA ARG A 39 15.04 9.86 2.39
C ARG A 39 13.56 9.51 2.31
N THR A 40 12.90 9.86 1.20
CA THR A 40 11.49 9.56 0.96
C THR A 40 11.24 8.05 0.98
N PHE A 41 12.06 7.27 0.28
CA PHE A 41 11.92 5.81 0.25
C PHE A 41 12.13 5.17 1.62
N ARG A 42 13.13 5.61 2.39
CA ARG A 42 13.39 5.08 3.74
C ARG A 42 12.21 5.33 4.67
N ARG A 43 11.63 6.54 4.65
CA ARG A 43 10.44 6.88 5.43
C ARG A 43 9.23 6.05 4.98
N ALA A 44 9.01 5.96 3.66
CA ALA A 44 7.93 5.18 3.08
C ALA A 44 8.02 3.70 3.47
N ARG A 45 9.21 3.10 3.46
CA ARG A 45 9.41 1.70 3.83
C ARG A 45 9.01 1.43 5.28
N TRP A 46 9.47 2.23 6.23
CA TRP A 46 9.10 2.08 7.64
C TRP A 46 7.61 2.31 7.88
N ALA A 47 7.06 3.37 7.29
CA ALA A 47 5.62 3.66 7.37
C ALA A 47 4.80 2.51 6.77
N LEU A 48 5.25 1.94 5.65
CA LEU A 48 4.60 0.80 5.00
C LEU A 48 4.56 -0.42 5.91
N HIS A 49 5.72 -0.87 6.45
CA HIS A 49 5.75 -2.03 7.33
C HIS A 49 4.92 -1.84 8.60
N ALA A 50 5.02 -0.67 9.25
CA ALA A 50 4.23 -0.37 10.43
C ALA A 50 2.72 -0.34 10.15
N SER A 51 2.32 0.33 9.05
CA SER A 51 0.89 0.44 8.69
C SER A 51 0.30 -0.90 8.24
N LEU A 52 1.05 -1.70 7.46
CA LEU A 52 0.62 -3.03 7.06
C LEU A 52 0.55 -3.99 8.24
N GLY A 53 1.52 -3.94 9.16
CA GLY A 53 1.50 -4.73 10.39
C GLY A 53 0.28 -4.40 11.25
N LEU A 54 0.00 -3.10 11.44
CA LEU A 54 -1.17 -2.64 12.18
C LEU A 54 -2.49 -3.06 11.49
N ALA A 55 -2.59 -2.91 10.17
CA ALA A 55 -3.77 -3.32 9.41
C ALA A 55 -4.03 -4.84 9.55
N ASN A 56 -2.99 -5.67 9.48
CA ASN A 56 -3.12 -7.11 9.68
C ASN A 56 -3.51 -7.46 11.12
N LEU A 57 -2.94 -6.80 12.13
CA LEU A 57 -3.32 -6.99 13.53
C LEU A 57 -4.81 -6.66 13.75
N ILE A 58 -5.26 -5.51 13.25
CA ILE A 58 -6.68 -5.12 13.32
C ILE A 58 -7.54 -6.16 12.60
N GLY A 59 -7.13 -6.60 11.40
CA GLY A 59 -7.83 -7.62 10.63
C GLY A 59 -8.02 -8.93 11.41
N VAL A 60 -6.95 -9.42 12.04
CA VAL A 60 -7.02 -10.63 12.90
C VAL A 60 -7.98 -10.42 14.08
N LEU A 61 -7.87 -9.28 14.78
CA LEU A 61 -8.76 -8.99 15.91
C LEU A 61 -10.23 -8.90 15.49
N VAL A 62 -10.52 -8.28 14.35
CA VAL A 62 -11.88 -8.22 13.79
C VAL A 62 -12.40 -9.60 13.43
N VAL A 63 -11.60 -10.45 12.78
CA VAL A 63 -11.97 -11.82 12.42
C VAL A 63 -12.28 -12.63 13.68
N VAL A 64 -11.41 -12.57 14.69
CA VAL A 64 -11.63 -13.27 15.97
C VAL A 64 -12.92 -12.78 16.66
N ALA A 65 -13.13 -11.48 16.71
CA ALA A 65 -14.35 -10.89 17.28
C ALA A 65 -15.61 -11.31 16.51
N CYS A 66 -15.57 -11.34 15.18
CA CYS A 66 -16.68 -11.79 14.35
C CYS A 66 -17.02 -13.26 14.62
N ILE A 67 -16.02 -14.14 14.70
CA ILE A 67 -16.24 -15.57 14.98
C ILE A 67 -16.78 -15.77 16.39
N ALA A 68 -16.25 -15.04 17.38
CA ALA A 68 -16.60 -15.24 18.78
C ALA A 68 -17.96 -14.66 19.17
N TRP A 69 -18.34 -13.49 18.61
CA TRP A 69 -19.47 -12.73 19.17
C TRP A 69 -20.50 -12.26 18.13
N VAL A 70 -20.11 -12.13 16.86
CA VAL A 70 -20.97 -11.48 15.88
C VAL A 70 -21.74 -12.46 15.03
N LEU A 71 -21.06 -13.48 14.50
CA LEU A 71 -21.70 -14.41 13.57
C LEU A 71 -22.55 -15.45 14.28
N PRO A 72 -23.75 -15.75 13.73
CA PRO A 72 -24.61 -16.78 14.28
C PRO A 72 -23.91 -18.14 14.32
N GLY A 73 -24.22 -18.94 15.36
CA GLY A 73 -23.69 -20.28 15.50
C GLY A 73 -24.25 -20.94 16.73
N GLY A 74 -24.42 -22.27 16.70
CA GLY A 74 -24.83 -23.10 17.84
C GLY A 74 -23.79 -23.12 18.96
N GLU A 75 -24.14 -23.76 20.07
CA GLU A 75 -23.19 -24.02 21.15
C GLU A 75 -22.07 -24.93 20.65
N VAL A 76 -20.84 -24.49 20.84
CA VAL A 76 -19.65 -25.23 20.43
C VAL A 76 -19.16 -26.07 21.60
N GLU A 77 -19.15 -27.39 21.44
CA GLU A 77 -18.53 -28.26 22.41
C GLU A 77 -17.02 -27.97 22.52
N HIS A 78 -16.48 -28.07 23.73
CA HIS A 78 -15.05 -27.93 23.99
C HIS A 78 -14.44 -26.58 23.53
N VAL A 79 -15.17 -25.46 23.61
CA VAL A 79 -14.77 -24.10 23.21
C VAL A 79 -13.33 -23.75 23.66
N ARG A 80 -13.00 -24.08 24.92
CA ARG A 80 -11.66 -23.80 25.48
C ARG A 80 -10.54 -24.48 24.68
N ARG A 81 -10.76 -25.76 24.29
CA ARG A 81 -9.77 -26.53 23.51
C ARG A 81 -9.61 -25.92 22.11
N ILE A 82 -10.71 -25.56 21.45
CA ILE A 82 -10.73 -24.96 20.11
C ILE A 82 -10.01 -23.62 20.13
N VAL A 83 -10.31 -22.77 21.12
CA VAL A 83 -9.65 -21.45 21.26
C VAL A 83 -8.14 -21.61 21.48
N ILE A 84 -7.70 -22.51 22.34
CA ILE A 84 -6.27 -22.75 22.58
C ILE A 84 -5.57 -23.25 21.31
N LEU A 85 -6.17 -24.22 20.59
CA LEU A 85 -5.61 -24.76 19.36
C LEU A 85 -5.50 -23.68 18.28
N ASN A 86 -6.56 -22.88 18.09
CA ASN A 86 -6.54 -21.77 17.14
C ASN A 86 -5.50 -20.70 17.53
N ALA A 87 -5.35 -20.39 18.80
CA ALA A 87 -4.34 -19.45 19.28
C ALA A 87 -2.92 -19.95 19.03
N VAL A 88 -2.63 -21.22 19.35
CA VAL A 88 -1.30 -21.83 19.16
C VAL A 88 -0.97 -21.91 17.66
N LEU A 89 -1.91 -22.41 16.85
CA LEU A 89 -1.69 -22.54 15.41
C LEU A 89 -1.68 -21.18 14.71
N GLY A 90 -2.47 -20.23 15.18
CA GLY A 90 -2.43 -18.84 14.73
C GLY A 90 -1.08 -18.19 15.00
N ALA A 91 -0.55 -18.37 16.20
CA ALA A 91 0.80 -17.88 16.53
C ALA A 91 1.88 -18.55 15.66
N ALA A 92 1.81 -19.87 15.47
CA ALA A 92 2.73 -20.59 14.60
C ALA A 92 2.62 -20.16 13.14
N TYR A 93 1.39 -19.97 12.64
CA TYR A 93 1.14 -19.43 11.30
C TYR A 93 1.77 -18.05 11.11
N LEU A 94 1.53 -17.13 12.04
CA LEU A 94 2.11 -15.78 11.99
C LEU A 94 3.63 -15.80 12.06
N LEU A 95 4.21 -16.66 12.89
CA LEU A 95 5.66 -16.81 13.02
C LEU A 95 6.33 -17.26 11.70
N ILE A 96 5.63 -18.01 10.87
CA ILE A 96 6.13 -18.48 9.57
C ILE A 96 5.79 -17.48 8.47
N VAL A 97 4.52 -17.06 8.39
CA VAL A 97 4.00 -16.30 7.25
C VAL A 97 4.49 -14.85 7.26
N VAL A 98 4.60 -14.21 8.44
CA VAL A 98 5.06 -12.82 8.51
C VAL A 98 6.49 -12.67 7.99
N PRO A 99 7.49 -13.46 8.42
CA PRO A 99 8.82 -13.41 7.83
C PRO A 99 8.83 -13.76 6.33
N ALA A 100 8.11 -14.81 5.91
CA ALA A 100 8.06 -15.23 4.53
C ALA A 100 7.46 -14.13 3.62
N ALA A 101 6.35 -13.52 4.00
CA ALA A 101 5.71 -12.44 3.28
C ALA A 101 6.60 -11.18 3.26
N THR A 102 7.30 -10.90 4.35
CA THR A 102 8.26 -9.79 4.44
C THR A 102 9.43 -10.00 3.49
N LEU A 103 10.04 -11.19 3.49
CA LEU A 103 11.14 -11.54 2.59
C LEU A 103 10.71 -11.48 1.12
N TRP A 104 9.52 -11.97 0.82
CA TRP A 104 8.94 -11.92 -0.52
C TRP A 104 8.71 -10.48 -0.98
N SER A 105 8.10 -9.66 -0.12
CA SER A 105 7.86 -8.23 -0.40
C SER A 105 9.17 -7.45 -0.57
N GLU A 106 10.17 -7.71 0.30
CA GLU A 106 11.49 -7.07 0.22
C GLU A 106 12.25 -7.48 -1.06
N ALA A 107 12.04 -8.70 -1.58
CA ALA A 107 12.64 -9.10 -2.86
C ALA A 107 12.16 -8.22 -4.02
N TRP A 108 10.89 -7.85 -4.03
CA TRP A 108 10.34 -6.93 -5.04
C TRP A 108 10.73 -5.47 -4.81
N LEU A 109 10.77 -5.03 -3.55
CA LEU A 109 11.22 -3.69 -3.20
C LEU A 109 12.72 -3.47 -3.52
N ARG A 110 13.55 -4.53 -3.48
CA ARG A 110 14.95 -4.44 -3.93
C ARG A 110 15.06 -4.01 -5.39
N ALA A 111 14.27 -4.61 -6.27
CA ALA A 111 14.24 -4.20 -7.68
C ALA A 111 13.81 -2.74 -7.86
N ALA A 112 12.81 -2.31 -7.09
CA ALA A 112 12.30 -0.94 -7.15
C ALA A 112 13.29 0.12 -6.63
N ARG A 113 14.24 -0.23 -5.75
CA ARG A 113 15.20 0.70 -5.11
C ARG A 113 16.62 0.62 -5.66
N ARG A 114 16.91 -0.33 -6.57
CA ARG A 114 18.27 -0.61 -7.04
C ARG A 114 18.97 0.64 -7.59
N TRP A 115 18.27 1.40 -8.41
CA TRP A 115 18.75 2.65 -8.98
C TRP A 115 19.18 3.69 -7.93
N LEU A 116 18.47 3.75 -6.78
CA LEU A 116 18.86 4.62 -5.67
C LEU A 116 20.17 4.20 -5.01
N GLN A 117 20.41 2.89 -4.91
CA GLN A 117 21.62 2.35 -4.32
C GLN A 117 22.82 2.57 -5.24
N GLU A 118 22.61 2.41 -6.54
CA GLU A 118 23.62 2.58 -7.59
C GLU A 118 23.86 4.06 -7.95
N GLY A 119 23.05 4.99 -7.45
CA GLY A 119 23.22 6.44 -7.69
C GLY A 119 23.00 6.86 -9.15
N ARG A 120 22.21 6.12 -9.90
CA ARG A 120 21.89 6.36 -11.32
C ARG A 120 20.40 6.66 -11.52
N ALA A 121 20.04 7.09 -12.73
CA ALA A 121 18.63 7.20 -13.12
C ALA A 121 17.95 5.81 -13.13
N PRO A 122 16.67 5.72 -12.74
CA PRO A 122 15.92 4.48 -12.83
C PRO A 122 15.69 4.09 -14.29
N THR A 123 15.74 2.80 -14.59
CA THR A 123 15.29 2.27 -15.87
C THR A 123 13.76 2.19 -15.92
N ASP A 124 13.17 2.12 -17.12
CA ASP A 124 11.73 1.96 -17.32
C ASP A 124 11.17 0.78 -16.51
N ARG A 125 11.92 -0.35 -16.48
CA ARG A 125 11.55 -1.54 -15.71
C ARG A 125 11.51 -1.27 -14.21
N GLU A 126 12.42 -0.45 -13.68
CA GLU A 126 12.47 -0.09 -12.26
C GLU A 126 11.34 0.88 -11.90
N VAL A 127 11.04 1.85 -12.76
CA VAL A 127 9.86 2.73 -12.57
C VAL A 127 8.58 1.91 -12.57
N VAL A 128 8.39 1.01 -13.53
CA VAL A 128 7.23 0.11 -13.57
C VAL A 128 7.18 -0.80 -12.33
N ALA A 129 8.34 -1.26 -11.82
CA ALA A 129 8.39 -2.06 -10.60
C ALA A 129 7.91 -1.27 -9.37
N VAL A 130 8.29 0.01 -9.23
CA VAL A 130 7.79 0.93 -8.19
C VAL A 130 6.27 1.04 -8.27
N LEU A 131 5.76 1.34 -9.46
CA LEU A 131 4.34 1.57 -9.70
C LEU A 131 3.47 0.33 -9.47
N ARG A 132 4.01 -0.87 -9.69
CA ARG A 132 3.32 -2.16 -9.45
C ARG A 132 3.45 -2.67 -8.02
N THR A 133 4.26 -2.05 -7.17
CA THR A 133 4.50 -2.51 -5.80
C THR A 133 3.21 -2.62 -4.97
N PRO A 134 2.26 -1.66 -4.97
CA PRO A 134 1.02 -1.80 -4.21
C PRO A 134 0.21 -3.05 -4.61
N MET A 135 0.11 -3.33 -5.91
CA MET A 135 -0.62 -4.50 -6.42
C MET A 135 0.07 -5.82 -6.04
N ARG A 136 1.39 -5.84 -6.03
CA ARG A 136 2.16 -7.02 -5.59
C ARG A 136 1.96 -7.29 -4.11
N LEU A 137 1.99 -6.24 -3.27
CA LEU A 137 1.69 -6.36 -1.85
C LEU A 137 0.26 -6.86 -1.61
N PHE A 138 -0.71 -6.36 -2.37
CA PHE A 138 -2.08 -6.88 -2.36
C PHE A 138 -2.12 -8.39 -2.65
N THR A 139 -1.43 -8.84 -3.70
CA THR A 139 -1.37 -10.27 -4.04
C THR A 139 -0.79 -11.11 -2.91
N VAL A 140 0.30 -10.65 -2.26
CA VAL A 140 0.86 -11.35 -1.08
C VAL A 140 -0.18 -11.48 0.02
N HIS A 141 -0.87 -10.38 0.37
CA HIS A 141 -1.88 -10.39 1.42
C HIS A 141 -3.05 -11.31 1.08
N VAL A 142 -3.60 -11.23 -0.14
CA VAL A 142 -4.68 -12.11 -0.58
C VAL A 142 -4.25 -13.57 -0.49
N THR A 143 -3.06 -13.91 -0.97
CA THR A 143 -2.54 -15.28 -0.92
C THR A 143 -2.42 -15.77 0.52
N THR A 144 -1.80 -15.00 1.40
CA THR A 144 -1.62 -15.40 2.81
C THR A 144 -2.94 -15.53 3.54
N TRP A 145 -3.89 -14.61 3.37
CA TRP A 145 -5.19 -14.70 3.99
C TRP A 145 -6.06 -15.85 3.43
N THR A 146 -5.95 -16.15 2.13
CA THR A 146 -6.64 -17.31 1.52
C THR A 146 -6.10 -18.63 2.08
N LEU A 147 -4.78 -18.74 2.25
CA LEU A 147 -4.17 -19.90 2.90
C LEU A 147 -4.59 -20.02 4.36
N ALA A 148 -4.69 -18.91 5.09
CA ALA A 148 -5.23 -18.89 6.44
C ALA A 148 -6.69 -19.36 6.47
N ALA A 149 -7.53 -18.83 5.58
CA ALA A 149 -8.94 -19.22 5.51
C ALA A 149 -9.11 -20.72 5.26
N ALA A 150 -8.34 -21.29 4.32
CA ALA A 150 -8.35 -22.74 4.06
C ALA A 150 -7.83 -23.54 5.27
N GLY A 151 -6.68 -23.18 5.82
CA GLY A 151 -6.04 -23.92 6.92
C GLY A 151 -6.87 -23.88 8.20
N PHE A 152 -7.31 -22.70 8.63
CA PHE A 152 -8.14 -22.57 9.83
C PHE A 152 -9.54 -23.14 9.63
N GLY A 153 -10.11 -23.02 8.43
CA GLY A 153 -11.38 -23.64 8.09
C GLY A 153 -11.33 -25.16 8.20
N ILE A 154 -10.33 -25.80 7.58
CA ILE A 154 -10.14 -27.25 7.66
C ILE A 154 -9.90 -27.70 9.10
N LEU A 155 -9.01 -27.03 9.84
CA LEU A 155 -8.74 -27.35 11.23
C LEU A 155 -10.00 -27.32 12.08
N ASN A 156 -10.76 -26.23 11.99
CA ASN A 156 -11.97 -26.06 12.79
C ASN A 156 -13.06 -27.04 12.35
N GLY A 157 -13.17 -27.35 11.06
CA GLY A 157 -14.10 -28.36 10.55
C GLY A 157 -13.78 -29.79 10.99
N ILE A 158 -12.50 -30.12 11.28
CA ILE A 158 -12.10 -31.40 11.86
C ILE A 158 -12.51 -31.45 13.36
N LEU A 159 -12.43 -30.31 14.04
CA LEU A 159 -12.78 -30.22 15.48
C LEU A 159 -14.29 -30.18 15.68
N ASP A 160 -15.01 -29.47 14.82
CA ASP A 160 -16.44 -29.30 14.80
C ASP A 160 -16.89 -28.95 13.36
N PRO A 161 -17.65 -29.86 12.70
CA PRO A 161 -18.09 -29.66 11.31
C PRO A 161 -18.85 -28.36 11.08
N ASP A 162 -19.58 -27.83 12.07
CA ASP A 162 -20.36 -26.60 11.95
C ASP A 162 -19.47 -25.35 11.89
N LEU A 163 -18.24 -25.45 12.36
CA LEU A 163 -17.28 -24.36 12.33
C LEU A 163 -16.57 -24.18 10.98
N TRP A 164 -16.56 -25.21 10.11
CA TRP A 164 -15.81 -25.17 8.86
C TRP A 164 -16.16 -23.97 8.00
N LEU A 165 -17.42 -23.84 7.65
CA LEU A 165 -17.88 -22.78 6.76
C LEU A 165 -17.79 -21.40 7.42
N ARG A 166 -18.19 -21.30 8.69
CA ARG A 166 -18.18 -20.09 9.49
C ARG A 166 -16.76 -19.51 9.58
N VAL A 167 -15.78 -20.31 9.94
CA VAL A 167 -14.38 -19.87 10.08
C VAL A 167 -13.77 -19.55 8.72
N SER A 168 -13.92 -20.44 7.73
CA SER A 168 -13.36 -20.22 6.38
C SER A 168 -13.83 -18.90 5.76
N LEU A 169 -15.14 -18.66 5.76
CA LEU A 169 -15.71 -17.47 5.13
C LEU A 169 -15.37 -16.20 5.89
N THR A 170 -15.37 -16.25 7.22
CA THR A 170 -15.03 -15.09 8.06
C THR A 170 -13.57 -14.69 7.87
N VAL A 171 -12.66 -15.66 7.89
CA VAL A 171 -11.21 -15.40 7.65
C VAL A 171 -10.99 -14.91 6.23
N LEU A 172 -11.68 -15.47 5.24
CA LEU A 172 -11.54 -15.05 3.84
C LEU A 172 -12.01 -13.61 3.63
N ILE A 173 -13.20 -13.25 4.12
CA ILE A 173 -13.75 -11.89 3.96
C ILE A 173 -12.92 -10.87 4.74
N GLY A 174 -12.59 -11.17 5.99
CA GLY A 174 -11.73 -10.31 6.79
C GLY A 174 -10.35 -10.13 6.16
N GLY A 175 -9.82 -11.20 5.58
CA GLY A 175 -8.55 -11.20 4.85
C GLY A 175 -8.60 -10.39 3.56
N LEU A 176 -9.66 -10.52 2.75
CA LEU A 176 -9.86 -9.71 1.55
C LEU A 176 -10.01 -8.23 1.90
N THR A 177 -10.76 -7.93 2.96
CA THR A 177 -10.90 -6.56 3.48
C THR A 177 -9.55 -5.98 3.90
N THR A 178 -8.79 -6.73 4.70
CA THR A 178 -7.44 -6.33 5.15
C THR A 178 -6.48 -6.15 3.97
N SER A 179 -6.53 -7.04 2.98
CA SER A 179 -5.69 -6.97 1.77
C SER A 179 -5.97 -5.73 0.94
N ALA A 180 -7.23 -5.37 0.81
CA ALA A 180 -7.63 -4.18 0.06
C ALA A 180 -7.26 -2.88 0.80
N PHE A 181 -7.37 -2.83 2.13
CA PHE A 181 -6.81 -1.73 2.93
C PHE A 181 -5.28 -1.66 2.78
N ALA A 182 -4.59 -2.80 2.81
CA ALA A 182 -3.15 -2.87 2.60
C ALA A 182 -2.74 -2.28 1.24
N TYR A 183 -3.52 -2.55 0.17
CA TYR A 183 -3.33 -1.95 -1.14
C TYR A 183 -3.44 -0.43 -1.12
N LEU A 184 -4.52 0.11 -0.53
CA LEU A 184 -4.77 1.56 -0.47
C LEU A 184 -3.70 2.28 0.37
N ILE A 185 -3.28 1.68 1.48
CA ILE A 185 -2.20 2.20 2.33
C ILE A 185 -0.88 2.22 1.55
N ALA A 186 -0.53 1.10 0.89
CA ALA A 186 0.69 0.98 0.12
C ALA A 186 0.73 1.99 -1.05
N GLU A 187 -0.37 2.15 -1.77
CA GLU A 187 -0.48 3.12 -2.85
C GLU A 187 -0.26 4.55 -2.34
N ARG A 188 -0.89 4.92 -1.24
CA ARG A 188 -0.74 6.26 -0.67
C ARG A 188 0.69 6.54 -0.18
N ILE A 189 1.29 5.58 0.52
CA ILE A 189 2.64 5.74 1.08
C ILE A 189 3.71 5.77 -0.02
N LEU A 190 3.55 4.97 -1.07
CA LEU A 190 4.53 4.87 -2.15
C LEU A 190 4.37 5.93 -3.24
N ARG A 191 3.22 6.64 -3.27
CA ARG A 191 2.93 7.67 -4.27
C ARG A 191 4.02 8.75 -4.41
N PRO A 192 4.52 9.37 -3.32
CA PRO A 192 5.58 10.38 -3.42
C PRO A 192 6.88 9.83 -4.03
N TYR A 193 7.22 8.59 -3.67
CA TYR A 193 8.39 7.90 -4.22
C TYR A 193 8.24 7.59 -5.71
N ALA A 194 7.05 7.15 -6.11
CA ALA A 194 6.72 6.90 -7.51
C ALA A 194 6.79 8.20 -8.35
N ALA A 195 6.32 9.32 -7.79
CA ALA A 195 6.40 10.63 -8.43
C ALA A 195 7.87 11.04 -8.69
N VAL A 196 8.76 10.86 -7.70
CA VAL A 196 10.19 11.12 -7.87
C VAL A 196 10.80 10.21 -8.94
N ALA A 197 10.49 8.92 -8.97
CA ALA A 197 11.01 8.02 -9.99
C ALA A 197 10.57 8.42 -11.40
N MET A 198 9.32 8.86 -11.57
CA MET A 198 8.78 9.34 -12.85
C MET A 198 9.31 10.71 -13.28
N SER A 199 9.71 11.58 -12.34
CA SER A 199 10.31 12.87 -12.69
C SER A 199 11.73 12.73 -13.26
N ILE A 200 12.43 11.64 -12.92
CA ILE A 200 13.78 11.37 -13.43
C ILE A 200 13.71 10.65 -14.78
N THR A 201 12.79 9.71 -14.94
CA THR A 201 12.66 8.89 -16.16
C THR A 201 11.19 8.89 -16.61
N ALA A 202 10.94 9.53 -17.74
CA ALA A 202 9.64 9.52 -18.40
C ALA A 202 9.41 8.13 -19.02
N VAL A 203 8.43 7.39 -18.49
CA VAL A 203 8.05 6.08 -19.03
C VAL A 203 6.83 6.25 -19.92
N ASP A 204 6.95 5.88 -21.18
CA ASP A 204 5.82 5.88 -22.11
C ASP A 204 4.74 4.89 -21.63
N ARG A 205 3.59 5.44 -21.23
CA ARG A 205 2.34 4.73 -20.90
C ARG A 205 2.53 3.49 -20.02
N PRO A 206 2.97 3.62 -18.78
CA PRO A 206 3.02 2.49 -17.88
C PRO A 206 1.59 1.93 -17.73
N LYS A 207 1.40 0.63 -18.00
CA LYS A 207 0.13 -0.07 -17.74
C LYS A 207 -0.08 -0.17 -16.22
N LEU A 208 -0.57 0.91 -15.64
CA LEU A 208 -0.94 1.00 -14.23
C LEU A 208 -2.40 0.56 -14.05
N PRO A 209 -2.77 0.09 -12.84
CA PRO A 209 -4.17 -0.03 -12.48
C PRO A 209 -4.86 1.31 -12.71
N GLY A 210 -5.76 1.35 -13.68
CA GLY A 210 -6.47 2.58 -14.05
C GLY A 210 -7.41 3.04 -12.94
N ILE A 211 -8.01 4.21 -13.12
CA ILE A 211 -9.05 4.77 -12.23
C ILE A 211 -10.13 3.72 -11.96
N THR A 212 -10.53 2.96 -12.99
CA THR A 212 -11.52 1.89 -12.89
C THR A 212 -11.14 0.83 -11.85
N THR A 213 -9.91 0.33 -11.87
CA THR A 213 -9.45 -0.69 -10.91
C THR A 213 -9.48 -0.14 -9.48
N ARG A 214 -9.05 1.10 -9.27
CA ARG A 214 -9.07 1.76 -7.96
C ARG A 214 -10.50 1.96 -7.46
N THR A 215 -11.40 2.39 -8.34
CA THR A 215 -12.83 2.55 -8.02
C THR A 215 -13.47 1.21 -7.69
N MET A 216 -13.14 0.13 -8.42
CA MET A 216 -13.62 -1.23 -8.15
C MET A 216 -13.13 -1.76 -6.80
N ILE A 217 -11.86 -1.55 -6.46
CA ILE A 217 -11.32 -1.90 -5.13
C ILE A 217 -12.04 -1.09 -4.04
N GLY A 218 -12.24 0.20 -4.25
CA GLY A 218 -12.99 1.05 -3.32
C GLY A 218 -14.45 0.60 -3.15
N TRP A 219 -15.14 0.27 -4.24
CA TRP A 219 -16.50 -0.27 -4.20
C TRP A 219 -16.55 -1.62 -3.49
N LEU A 220 -15.62 -2.52 -3.80
CA LEU A 220 -15.54 -3.84 -3.15
C LEU A 220 -15.38 -3.70 -1.65
N LEU A 221 -14.49 -2.82 -1.19
CA LEU A 221 -14.29 -2.56 0.23
C LEU A 221 -15.47 -1.87 0.90
N GLY A 222 -16.01 -0.84 0.27
CA GLY A 222 -17.03 0.00 0.89
C GLY A 222 -18.43 -0.62 0.86
N SER A 223 -18.72 -1.47 -0.11
CA SER A 223 -20.06 -2.04 -0.33
C SER A 223 -20.04 -3.53 -0.59
N GLY A 224 -19.17 -4.00 -1.47
CA GLY A 224 -19.14 -5.39 -1.92
C GLY A 224 -18.93 -6.39 -0.79
N LEU A 225 -17.85 -6.24 -0.02
CA LEU A 225 -17.53 -7.16 1.09
C LEU A 225 -18.54 -7.11 2.23
N PRO A 226 -19.03 -5.96 2.71
CA PRO A 226 -20.13 -5.91 3.67
C PRO A 226 -21.41 -6.61 3.17
N LEU A 227 -21.80 -6.41 1.90
CA LEU A 227 -22.95 -7.08 1.33
C LEU A 227 -22.79 -8.60 1.23
N ILE A 228 -21.60 -9.06 0.84
CA ILE A 228 -21.24 -10.49 0.87
C ILE A 228 -21.31 -11.02 2.30
N GLY A 229 -20.78 -10.27 3.28
CA GLY A 229 -20.87 -10.63 4.70
C GLY A 229 -22.30 -10.78 5.18
N LEU A 230 -23.20 -9.86 4.82
CA LEU A 230 -24.62 -9.95 5.13
C LEU A 230 -25.28 -11.17 4.47
N ALA A 231 -24.99 -11.43 3.19
CA ALA A 231 -25.51 -12.60 2.47
C ALA A 231 -25.06 -13.91 3.14
N ILE A 232 -23.78 -14.01 3.52
CA ILE A 232 -23.24 -15.17 4.23
C ILE A 232 -23.90 -15.33 5.60
N THR A 233 -24.10 -14.25 6.36
CA THR A 233 -24.81 -14.30 7.64
C THR A 233 -26.22 -14.86 7.46
N GLY A 234 -26.92 -14.42 6.41
CA GLY A 234 -28.25 -14.96 6.05
C GLY A 234 -28.22 -16.46 5.74
N VAL A 235 -27.24 -16.90 4.91
CA VAL A 235 -27.07 -18.33 4.59
C VAL A 235 -26.74 -19.15 5.83
N LEU A 236 -25.82 -18.69 6.68
CA LEU A 236 -25.47 -19.39 7.92
C LEU A 236 -26.67 -19.53 8.86
N THR A 237 -27.50 -18.49 8.95
CA THR A 237 -28.75 -18.54 9.75
C THR A 237 -29.73 -19.58 9.23
N LEU A 238 -29.85 -19.72 7.90
CA LEU A 238 -30.72 -20.75 7.28
C LEU A 238 -30.20 -22.18 7.53
N LEU A 239 -28.89 -22.34 7.61
CA LEU A 239 -28.25 -23.64 7.86
C LEU A 239 -28.23 -24.01 9.35
N GLN A 240 -28.38 -23.03 10.23
CA GLN A 240 -28.32 -23.21 11.69
C GLN A 240 -29.65 -22.77 12.34
N PRO A 241 -30.65 -23.69 12.45
CA PRO A 241 -31.99 -23.37 12.97
C PRO A 241 -32.02 -22.82 14.40
N GLU A 242 -30.95 -23.04 15.17
CA GLU A 242 -30.84 -22.59 16.57
C GLU A 242 -30.46 -21.09 16.67
N THR A 243 -30.21 -20.43 15.56
CA THR A 243 -29.86 -18.99 15.51
C THR A 243 -31.04 -18.17 16.01
N THR A 244 -30.84 -17.38 17.05
CA THR A 244 -31.86 -16.45 17.54
C THR A 244 -31.97 -15.20 16.67
N VAL A 245 -33.17 -14.62 16.63
CA VAL A 245 -33.42 -13.34 15.94
C VAL A 245 -32.50 -12.25 16.45
N THR A 246 -32.18 -12.24 17.74
CA THR A 246 -31.27 -11.28 18.35
C THR A 246 -29.84 -11.41 17.83
N GLN A 247 -29.32 -12.64 17.75
CA GLN A 247 -27.99 -12.87 17.16
C GLN A 247 -27.90 -12.42 15.71
N LEU A 248 -28.91 -12.76 14.92
CA LEU A 248 -29.00 -12.32 13.51
C LEU A 248 -29.05 -10.79 13.41
N ALA A 249 -29.88 -10.14 14.21
CA ALA A 249 -30.00 -8.68 14.22
C ALA A 249 -28.67 -7.99 14.61
N ILE A 250 -27.99 -8.48 15.64
CA ILE A 250 -26.68 -7.97 16.05
C ILE A 250 -25.65 -8.12 14.91
N ALA A 251 -25.57 -9.30 14.30
CA ALA A 251 -24.65 -9.56 13.20
C ALA A 251 -24.90 -8.61 12.03
N MET A 252 -26.16 -8.45 11.62
CA MET A 252 -26.56 -7.55 10.53
C MET A 252 -26.20 -6.08 10.86
N LEU A 253 -26.51 -5.62 12.06
CA LEU A 253 -26.23 -4.24 12.49
C LEU A 253 -24.73 -3.95 12.54
N VAL A 254 -23.92 -4.88 13.04
CA VAL A 254 -22.46 -4.74 13.11
C VAL A 254 -21.87 -4.70 11.71
N ILE A 255 -22.23 -5.66 10.84
CA ILE A 255 -21.70 -5.73 9.48
C ILE A 255 -22.13 -4.49 8.66
N ALA A 256 -23.41 -4.11 8.74
CA ALA A 256 -23.91 -2.93 8.07
C ALA A 256 -23.26 -1.64 8.60
N GLY A 257 -23.12 -1.49 9.91
CA GLY A 257 -22.48 -0.34 10.55
C GLY A 257 -21.01 -0.19 10.14
N VAL A 258 -20.24 -1.27 10.20
CA VAL A 258 -18.84 -1.30 9.74
C VAL A 258 -18.77 -0.96 8.24
N GLY A 259 -19.63 -1.55 7.41
CA GLY A 259 -19.71 -1.28 5.98
C GLY A 259 -20.02 0.18 5.66
N LEU A 260 -20.95 0.78 6.39
CA LEU A 260 -21.33 2.18 6.22
C LEU A 260 -20.18 3.14 6.58
N VAL A 261 -19.51 2.91 7.70
CA VAL A 261 -18.38 3.73 8.14
C VAL A 261 -17.18 3.57 7.18
N ALA A 262 -16.81 2.33 6.87
CA ALA A 262 -15.70 2.05 5.96
C ALA A 262 -15.99 2.56 4.54
N GLY A 263 -17.20 2.29 4.03
CA GLY A 263 -17.64 2.73 2.71
C GLY A 263 -17.70 4.26 2.59
N GLY A 264 -18.25 4.93 3.58
CA GLY A 264 -18.28 6.39 3.64
C GLY A 264 -16.86 7.00 3.65
N TRP A 265 -15.96 6.43 4.44
CA TRP A 265 -14.56 6.86 4.48
C TRP A 265 -13.85 6.68 3.13
N ILE A 266 -14.02 5.52 2.49
CA ILE A 266 -13.44 5.22 1.18
C ILE A 266 -14.02 6.14 0.11
N ALA A 267 -15.34 6.40 0.14
CA ALA A 267 -16.00 7.31 -0.77
C ALA A 267 -15.44 8.74 -0.66
N ILE A 268 -15.24 9.25 0.57
CA ILE A 268 -14.64 10.56 0.82
C ILE A 268 -13.20 10.61 0.30
N LEU A 269 -12.39 9.59 0.57
CA LEU A 269 -11.01 9.52 0.08
C LEU A 269 -10.96 9.45 -1.46
N GLY A 270 -11.85 8.69 -2.07
CA GLY A 270 -12.00 8.57 -3.53
C GLY A 270 -12.41 9.91 -4.17
N ALA A 271 -13.42 10.56 -3.61
CA ALA A 271 -13.88 11.86 -4.08
C ALA A 271 -12.77 12.93 -4.00
N ARG A 272 -12.03 12.98 -2.89
CA ARG A 272 -10.88 13.89 -2.74
C ARG A 272 -9.75 13.60 -3.73
N ALA A 273 -9.49 12.33 -4.03
CA ALA A 273 -8.47 11.94 -4.98
C ALA A 273 -8.78 12.36 -6.43
N ILE A 274 -10.06 12.51 -6.76
CA ILE A 274 -10.52 12.98 -8.08
C ILE A 274 -10.64 14.52 -8.09
N ALA A 275 -11.19 15.10 -7.02
CA ALA A 275 -11.44 16.53 -6.95
C ALA A 275 -10.14 17.37 -6.90
N ALA A 276 -9.09 16.89 -6.22
CA ALA A 276 -7.85 17.64 -6.06
C ALA A 276 -7.17 17.98 -7.40
N PRO A 277 -6.90 17.02 -8.33
CA PRO A 277 -6.30 17.34 -9.62
C PRO A 277 -7.17 18.26 -10.49
N VAL A 278 -8.50 18.09 -10.44
CA VAL A 278 -9.44 18.94 -11.19
C VAL A 278 -9.38 20.38 -10.69
N THR A 279 -9.29 20.58 -9.37
CA THR A 279 -9.18 21.92 -8.79
C THR A 279 -7.84 22.59 -9.13
N GLU A 280 -6.75 21.83 -9.15
CA GLU A 280 -5.43 22.33 -9.55
C GLU A 280 -5.42 22.74 -11.04
N LEU A 281 -5.97 21.90 -11.91
CA LEU A 281 -6.10 22.19 -13.34
C LEU A 281 -6.95 23.45 -13.55
N ARG A 282 -8.07 23.59 -12.85
CA ARG A 282 -8.93 24.77 -12.91
C ARG A 282 -8.18 26.03 -12.50
N ARG A 283 -7.43 26.00 -11.38
CA ARG A 283 -6.60 27.13 -10.94
C ARG A 283 -5.53 27.50 -11.98
N GLY A 284 -4.88 26.51 -12.59
CA GLY A 284 -3.91 26.75 -13.65
C GLY A 284 -4.55 27.45 -14.86
N ILE A 285 -5.75 27.01 -15.28
CA ILE A 285 -6.48 27.65 -16.38
C ILE A 285 -6.93 29.07 -16.01
N GLU A 286 -7.42 29.30 -14.80
CA GLU A 286 -7.81 30.61 -14.30
C GLU A 286 -6.60 31.57 -14.25
N GLY A 287 -5.41 31.09 -13.78
CA GLY A 287 -4.19 31.87 -13.80
C GLY A 287 -3.72 32.29 -15.20
N VAL A 288 -3.77 31.36 -16.17
CA VAL A 288 -3.46 31.68 -17.58
C VAL A 288 -4.46 32.70 -18.15
N ARG A 289 -5.75 32.59 -17.82
CA ARG A 289 -6.77 33.56 -18.24
C ARG A 289 -6.53 34.94 -17.64
N ASP A 290 -6.00 35.01 -16.42
CA ASP A 290 -5.69 36.29 -15.74
C ASP A 290 -4.31 36.86 -16.14
N GLY A 291 -3.63 36.25 -17.14
CA GLY A 291 -2.39 36.73 -17.75
C GLY A 291 -1.09 36.24 -17.09
N ASP A 292 -1.18 35.33 -16.11
CA ASP A 292 0.01 34.72 -15.52
C ASP A 292 0.54 33.57 -16.40
N LEU A 293 1.41 33.91 -17.33
CA LEU A 293 2.08 32.97 -18.24
C LEU A 293 3.28 32.25 -17.57
N THR A 294 3.62 32.58 -16.34
CA THR A 294 4.72 31.94 -15.61
C THR A 294 4.33 30.57 -15.04
N LEU A 295 3.02 30.25 -15.01
CA LEU A 295 2.51 28.97 -14.62
C LEU A 295 2.87 27.90 -15.66
N SER A 296 3.93 27.15 -15.38
CA SER A 296 4.30 26.00 -16.19
C SER A 296 3.31 24.85 -15.96
N LEU A 297 2.48 24.54 -16.96
CA LEU A 297 1.59 23.38 -16.98
C LEU A 297 2.35 22.03 -16.94
N ILE A 298 3.69 22.07 -16.98
CA ILE A 298 4.56 20.89 -16.96
C ILE A 298 4.67 20.28 -15.55
N HIS A 299 4.30 21.02 -14.50
CA HIS A 299 4.35 20.54 -13.12
C HIS A 299 3.01 20.08 -12.56
N ILE A 300 1.95 20.04 -13.35
CA ILE A 300 0.65 19.47 -13.04
C ILE A 300 0.58 18.03 -13.60
#